data_d450a89c98e020060b6de70c0f2ecc08
#
_entry.id   d450a89c98e020060b6de70c0f2ecc08
#
_cell.length_a   1.000
_cell.length_b   1.000
_cell.length_c   1.000
_cell.angle_alpha   90.00
_cell.angle_beta   90.00
_cell.angle_gamma   90.00
#
_symmetry.space_group_name_H-M   'P 1'
#
loop_
_entity.id
_entity.type
_entity.pdbx_description
1 polymer ?
#
loop_
_entity_poly.entity_id
_entity_poly.type
_entity_poly.pdbx_seq_one_letter_code
_entity_poly.pdbx_strand_id
1 'polypeptide(L)'
;MSDTGFGFDMNVCGDAVALFGITSQAHKAIEELAELQVAISHFLDGRQGSEIRICQEIADVEIMCQQMRLWFDPYGLVDQHKSMKLDRLRAMVEHERARRPDVSLMTECSK
;
A
#
# COMPACT_ATOMS: atom_id res chain seq x y z
N MET A 1 -0.58 -21.05 12.45
CA MET A 1 -0.26 -20.57 12.79
C MET A 1 -0.42 -19.45 12.68
N SER A 2 -0.48 -18.97 13.09
CA SER A 2 -0.85 -17.92 12.89
C SER A 2 -0.09 -16.91 12.75
N ASP A 3 -0.46 -15.96 12.39
CA ASP A 3 0.29 -14.96 12.09
C ASP A 3 0.81 -14.29 13.22
N THR A 4 1.67 -13.44 13.04
CA THR A 4 2.35 -12.84 14.12
C THR A 4 1.79 -11.54 14.54
N GLY A 5 0.79 -11.09 13.94
CA GLY A 5 0.24 -9.80 14.26
C GLY A 5 0.87 -8.66 13.53
N PHE A 6 2.05 -8.83 12.93
CA PHE A 6 2.58 -7.79 12.09
C PHE A 6 2.30 -8.01 10.64
N GLY A 7 1.90 -9.22 10.26
CA GLY A 7 1.53 -9.50 8.90
C GLY A 7 0.04 -9.39 8.73
N PHE A 8 -0.42 -9.70 7.54
CA PHE A 8 -1.85 -9.76 7.29
C PHE A 8 -2.44 -11.03 7.87
N ASP A 9 -3.64 -10.92 8.39
CA ASP A 9 -4.40 -12.09 8.78
C ASP A 9 -4.98 -12.70 7.51
N MET A 10 -4.27 -13.68 6.97
CA MET A 10 -4.65 -14.31 5.71
C MET A 10 -5.98 -15.02 5.81
N ASN A 11 -6.29 -15.55 6.99
CA ASN A 11 -7.56 -16.24 7.16
C ASN A 11 -8.72 -15.29 7.03
N VAL A 12 -8.66 -14.14 7.69
CA VAL A 12 -9.78 -13.21 7.64
C VAL A 12 -9.89 -12.56 6.27
N CYS A 13 -8.77 -12.30 5.60
CA CYS A 13 -8.81 -11.77 4.24
C CYS A 13 -9.44 -12.77 3.29
N GLY A 14 -9.06 -14.04 3.40
CA GLY A 14 -9.64 -15.09 2.59
C GLY A 14 -11.12 -15.27 2.86
N ASP A 15 -11.51 -15.23 4.14
CA ASP A 15 -12.91 -15.36 4.51
C ASP A 15 -13.72 -14.21 3.96
N ALA A 16 -13.18 -13.00 3.97
CA ALA A 16 -13.90 -11.85 3.45
C ALA A 16 -14.18 -12.02 1.96
N VAL A 17 -13.19 -12.45 1.18
CA VAL A 17 -13.39 -12.66 -0.24
C VAL A 17 -14.40 -13.78 -0.48
N ALA A 18 -14.29 -14.87 0.28
CA ALA A 18 -15.18 -16.01 0.09
C ALA A 18 -16.60 -15.68 0.49
N LEU A 19 -16.76 -14.93 1.59
CA LEU A 19 -18.08 -14.68 2.13
C LEU A 19 -18.80 -13.55 1.42
N PHE A 20 -18.11 -12.46 1.14
CA PHE A 20 -18.73 -11.29 0.53
C PHE A 20 -18.65 -11.29 -1.00
N GLY A 21 -17.73 -12.08 -1.57
CA GLY A 21 -17.57 -12.21 -3.01
C GLY A 21 -16.60 -11.19 -3.57
N ILE A 22 -15.97 -11.58 -4.69
CA ILE A 22 -14.93 -10.73 -5.28
C ILE A 22 -15.50 -9.41 -5.80
N THR A 23 -16.71 -9.43 -6.35
CA THR A 23 -17.30 -8.20 -6.89
C THR A 23 -17.49 -7.17 -5.78
N SER A 24 -18.04 -7.61 -4.64
CA SER A 24 -18.24 -6.74 -3.50
C SER A 24 -16.91 -6.20 -2.98
N GLN A 25 -15.92 -7.07 -2.85
CA GLN A 25 -14.63 -6.66 -2.31
C GLN A 25 -13.85 -5.79 -3.30
N ALA A 26 -14.04 -6.00 -4.60
CA ALA A 26 -13.42 -5.11 -5.58
C ALA A 26 -14.00 -3.70 -5.51
N HIS A 27 -15.32 -3.59 -5.34
CA HIS A 27 -15.92 -2.27 -5.13
C HIS A 27 -15.40 -1.62 -3.86
N LYS A 28 -15.24 -2.41 -2.79
CA LYS A 28 -14.70 -1.89 -1.54
C LYS A 28 -13.28 -1.40 -1.72
N ALA A 29 -12.48 -2.14 -2.50
CA ALA A 29 -11.10 -1.72 -2.78
C ALA A 29 -11.08 -0.37 -3.48
N ILE A 30 -11.98 -0.16 -4.43
CA ILE A 30 -12.07 1.13 -5.13
C ILE A 30 -12.40 2.24 -4.14
N GLU A 31 -13.33 1.99 -3.22
CA GLU A 31 -13.69 2.98 -2.21
C GLU A 31 -12.49 3.34 -1.33
N GLU A 32 -11.76 2.34 -0.87
CA GLU A 32 -10.64 2.62 0.02
C GLU A 32 -9.52 3.35 -0.70
N LEU A 33 -9.28 3.02 -1.97
CA LEU A 33 -8.31 3.74 -2.76
C LEU A 33 -8.70 5.21 -2.93
N ALA A 34 -9.99 5.46 -3.15
CA ALA A 34 -10.48 6.83 -3.28
C ALA A 34 -10.30 7.60 -1.98
N GLU A 35 -10.54 6.95 -0.84
CA GLU A 35 -10.39 7.61 0.44
C GLU A 35 -8.93 7.93 0.75
N LEU A 36 -8.01 7.07 0.34
CA LEU A 36 -6.60 7.39 0.49
C LEU A 36 -6.23 8.60 -0.37
N GLN A 37 -6.75 8.68 -1.59
CA GLN A 37 -6.51 9.83 -2.43
C GLN A 37 -6.98 11.12 -1.76
N VAL A 38 -8.17 11.10 -1.16
CA VAL A 38 -8.69 12.27 -0.48
C VAL A 38 -7.81 12.65 0.70
N ALA A 39 -7.38 11.67 1.48
CA ALA A 39 -6.54 11.93 2.65
C ALA A 39 -5.21 12.58 2.24
N ILE A 40 -4.60 12.10 1.16
CA ILE A 40 -3.36 12.69 0.66
C ILE A 40 -3.60 14.11 0.18
N SER A 41 -4.71 14.33 -0.50
CA SER A 41 -5.09 15.65 -0.97
C SER A 41 -5.23 16.65 0.18
N HIS A 42 -5.86 16.21 1.27
CA HIS A 42 -6.00 17.05 2.46
C HIS A 42 -4.64 17.39 3.08
N PHE A 43 -3.71 16.44 3.07
CA PHE A 43 -2.36 16.69 3.54
C PHE A 43 -1.69 17.77 2.69
N LEU A 44 -1.82 17.68 1.38
CA LEU A 44 -1.21 18.67 0.49
C LEU A 44 -1.83 20.05 0.66
N ASP A 45 -3.10 20.08 1.11
CA ASP A 45 -3.78 21.34 1.42
C ASP A 45 -3.43 21.88 2.81
N GLY A 46 -2.61 21.18 3.57
CA GLY A 46 -2.20 21.64 4.89
C GLY A 46 -3.19 21.40 6.00
N ARG A 47 -4.16 20.50 5.81
CA ARG A 47 -5.14 20.25 6.84
C ARG A 47 -4.54 19.45 7.99
N GLN A 48 -4.88 19.86 9.20
CA GLN A 48 -4.38 19.19 10.39
C GLN A 48 -4.98 17.81 10.53
N GLY A 49 -4.19 16.89 11.08
CA GLY A 49 -4.65 15.52 11.29
C GLY A 49 -4.57 14.65 10.06
N SER A 50 -4.08 15.20 8.94
CA SER A 50 -4.04 14.45 7.69
C SER A 50 -3.12 13.24 7.77
N GLU A 51 -2.00 13.35 8.50
CA GLU A 51 -1.07 12.24 8.57
C GLU A 51 -1.69 11.02 9.24
N ILE A 52 -2.46 11.25 10.31
CA ILE A 52 -3.15 10.15 10.97
C ILE A 52 -4.16 9.51 10.04
N ARG A 53 -4.90 10.35 9.32
CA ARG A 53 -5.90 9.84 8.39
C ARG A 53 -5.25 9.04 7.27
N ILE A 54 -4.11 9.54 6.75
CA ILE A 54 -3.38 8.81 5.71
C ILE A 54 -2.97 7.43 6.22
N CYS A 55 -2.49 7.35 7.46
CA CYS A 55 -2.10 6.04 8.01
C CYS A 55 -3.30 5.10 8.09
N GLN A 56 -4.46 5.60 8.50
CA GLN A 56 -5.66 4.79 8.55
C GLN A 56 -6.04 4.28 7.16
N GLU A 57 -5.99 5.15 6.18
CA GLU A 57 -6.38 4.77 4.83
C GLU A 57 -5.37 3.83 4.18
N ILE A 58 -4.08 3.99 4.50
CA ILE A 58 -3.09 3.03 4.01
C ILE A 58 -3.40 1.64 4.54
N ALA A 59 -3.76 1.54 5.83
CA ALA A 59 -4.11 0.25 6.41
C ALA A 59 -5.28 -0.38 5.67
N ASP A 60 -6.32 0.41 5.40
CA ASP A 60 -7.47 -0.11 4.68
C ASP A 60 -7.11 -0.56 3.27
N VAL A 61 -6.30 0.23 2.57
CA VAL A 61 -5.89 -0.11 1.21
C VAL A 61 -5.05 -1.38 1.20
N GLU A 62 -4.14 -1.51 2.17
CA GLU A 62 -3.28 -2.71 2.19
C GLU A 62 -4.09 -3.97 2.45
N ILE A 63 -5.11 -3.88 3.32
CA ILE A 63 -5.99 -5.02 3.55
C ILE A 63 -6.74 -5.38 2.28
N MET A 64 -7.23 -4.38 1.55
CA MET A 64 -7.92 -4.66 0.30
C MET A 64 -6.97 -5.22 -0.75
N CYS A 65 -5.74 -4.72 -0.80
CA CYS A 65 -4.75 -5.28 -1.72
C CYS A 65 -4.46 -6.73 -1.40
N GLN A 66 -4.41 -7.09 -0.11
CA GLN A 66 -4.18 -8.49 0.24
C GLN A 66 -5.33 -9.36 -0.24
N GLN A 67 -6.57 -8.90 -0.12
CA GLN A 67 -7.72 -9.65 -0.63
C GLN A 67 -7.65 -9.81 -2.14
N MET A 68 -7.25 -8.75 -2.85
CA MET A 68 -7.11 -8.83 -4.31
C MET A 68 -6.01 -9.81 -4.70
N ARG A 69 -4.91 -9.84 -3.94
CA ARG A 69 -3.86 -10.82 -4.20
C ARG A 69 -4.38 -12.24 -4.07
N LEU A 70 -5.17 -12.51 -3.05
CA LEU A 70 -5.68 -13.85 -2.84
C LEU A 70 -6.56 -14.31 -3.99
N TRP A 71 -7.30 -13.39 -4.58
CA TRP A 71 -8.19 -13.75 -5.68
C TRP A 71 -7.48 -13.77 -7.02
N PHE A 72 -6.67 -12.75 -7.31
CA PHE A 72 -6.13 -12.56 -8.66
C PHE A 72 -4.73 -13.12 -8.85
N ASP A 73 -4.02 -13.45 -7.77
CA ASP A 73 -2.60 -13.73 -7.88
C ASP A 73 -2.20 -15.04 -7.19
N PRO A 74 -2.70 -16.17 -7.68
CA PRO A 74 -2.33 -17.44 -7.05
C PRO A 74 -0.87 -17.85 -7.28
N TYR A 75 -0.17 -17.19 -8.22
CA TYR A 75 1.18 -17.61 -8.59
C TYR A 75 2.26 -16.63 -8.18
N GLY A 76 1.93 -15.61 -7.41
CA GLY A 76 2.94 -14.69 -6.90
C GLY A 76 3.43 -13.66 -7.89
N LEU A 77 2.60 -13.31 -8.88
CA LEU A 77 3.00 -12.33 -9.90
C LEU A 77 3.20 -10.94 -9.31
N VAL A 78 2.44 -10.59 -8.26
CA VAL A 78 2.58 -9.26 -7.65
C VAL A 78 3.99 -9.06 -7.13
N ASP A 79 4.52 -10.07 -6.42
CA ASP A 79 5.87 -9.95 -5.88
C ASP A 79 6.92 -9.87 -6.96
N GLN A 80 6.73 -10.61 -8.07
CA GLN A 80 7.64 -10.51 -9.20
C GLN A 80 7.63 -9.10 -9.79
N HIS A 81 6.45 -8.55 -10.00
CA HIS A 81 6.34 -7.18 -10.52
C HIS A 81 6.92 -6.16 -9.55
N LYS A 82 6.69 -6.36 -8.25
CA LYS A 82 7.26 -5.45 -7.25
C LYS A 82 8.78 -5.46 -7.30
N SER A 83 9.36 -6.65 -7.43
CA SER A 83 10.82 -6.75 -7.48
C SER A 83 11.38 -5.96 -8.66
N MET A 84 10.77 -6.13 -9.83
CA MET A 84 11.22 -5.42 -11.02
C MET A 84 11.03 -3.91 -10.89
N LYS A 85 9.89 -3.51 -10.34
CA LYS A 85 9.61 -2.08 -10.19
C LYS A 85 10.51 -1.45 -9.14
N LEU A 86 10.87 -2.19 -8.09
CA LEU A 86 11.80 -1.69 -7.10
C LEU A 86 13.19 -1.52 -7.68
N ASP A 87 13.62 -2.42 -8.56
CA ASP A 87 14.91 -2.24 -9.24
C ASP A 87 14.91 -0.97 -10.06
N ARG A 88 13.82 -0.73 -10.77
CA ARG A 88 13.71 0.50 -11.57
C ARG A 88 13.73 1.73 -10.68
N LEU A 89 12.99 1.67 -9.58
CA LEU A 89 12.95 2.79 -8.64
C LEU A 89 14.34 3.05 -8.04
N ARG A 90 15.05 1.98 -7.70
CA ARG A 90 16.41 2.12 -7.16
C ARG A 90 17.31 2.85 -8.14
N ALA A 91 17.21 2.49 -9.42
CA ALA A 91 18.00 3.15 -10.44
C ALA A 91 17.64 4.64 -10.55
N MET A 92 16.35 4.94 -10.46
CA MET A 92 15.91 6.34 -10.52
C MET A 92 16.43 7.13 -9.32
N VAL A 93 16.38 6.52 -8.13
CA VAL A 93 16.87 7.18 -6.92
C VAL A 93 18.37 7.45 -7.04
N GLU A 94 19.12 6.46 -7.52
CA GLU A 94 20.56 6.63 -7.66
C GLU A 94 20.91 7.69 -8.68
N HIS A 95 20.17 7.73 -9.76
CA HIS A 95 20.39 8.77 -10.78
C HIS A 95 20.13 10.15 -10.20
N GLU A 96 19.04 10.30 -9.46
CA GLU A 96 18.68 11.60 -8.89
C GLU A 96 19.65 12.00 -7.79
N ARG A 97 20.12 11.04 -7.00
CA ARG A 97 21.09 11.32 -5.96
C ARG A 97 22.39 11.82 -6.55
N ALA A 98 22.81 11.26 -7.69
CA ALA A 98 24.02 11.73 -8.38
C ALA A 98 23.83 13.16 -8.88
N ARG A 99 22.61 13.52 -9.30
CA ARG A 99 22.34 14.87 -9.75
C ARG A 99 22.25 15.87 -8.60
N ARG A 100 21.90 15.42 -7.40
CA ARG A 100 21.70 16.30 -6.24
C ARG A 100 22.41 15.70 -5.04
N PRO A 101 23.75 15.74 -5.03
CA PRO A 101 24.50 15.05 -3.99
C PRO A 101 24.34 15.66 -2.61
N ASP A 102 23.80 16.88 -2.52
CA ASP A 102 23.61 17.55 -1.24
C ASP A 102 22.26 17.23 -0.60
N VAL A 103 21.43 16.41 -1.24
CA VAL A 103 20.11 16.08 -0.68
C VAL A 103 20.27 15.01 0.39
N SER A 104 19.63 15.22 1.54
CA SER A 104 19.69 14.26 2.63
C SER A 104 18.97 12.99 2.30
N LEU A 105 19.34 11.92 3.01
CA LEU A 105 18.67 10.66 2.83
C LEU A 105 17.29 10.68 3.47
N MET A 106 16.43 9.85 2.95
CA MET A 106 15.06 9.79 3.43
C MET A 106 14.92 9.23 4.82
N THR A 107 15.96 8.61 5.34
CA THR A 107 15.86 8.07 6.69
C THR A 107 15.54 9.13 7.71
N GLU A 108 15.81 10.38 7.39
CA GLU A 108 15.49 11.44 8.33
C GLU A 108 14.01 11.68 8.45
N CYS A 109 13.24 11.20 7.53
CA CYS A 109 11.80 11.42 7.58
C CYS A 109 11.07 10.43 8.44
N SER A 110 11.74 9.41 8.90
CA SER A 110 11.05 8.35 9.61
C SER A 110 10.90 8.60 11.08
N LYS A 111 11.35 9.76 11.57
CA LYS A 111 11.26 10.03 12.95
C LYS A 111 9.92 10.29 13.45
#